data_a46e5f0bb412c4c590b27ce82e1fffdf
#
_entry.id   a46e5f0bb412c4c590b27ce82e1fffdf
#
_cell.length_a   1.000
_cell.length_b   1.000
_cell.length_c   1.000
_cell.angle_alpha   90.00
_cell.angle_beta   90.00
_cell.angle_gamma   90.00
#
_symmetry.space_group_name_H-M   'P 1'
#
loop_
_entity.id
_entity.type
_entity.pdbx_description
1 polymer ?
#
loop_
_entity_poly.entity_id
_entity_poly.type
_entity_poly.pdbx_seq_one_letter_code
_entity_poly.pdbx_strand_id
1 'polypeptide(L)'
;DNLRLRGFPIENNEQVLAAATPTGHCEQAGYGKNCRRQWVASQARVLLMAGDSLGDFVQAEHNTLAAQRQAVEPYVGWFGQRWFLLPNPTYGNWYSAPYGDREEIPFAQKRFFKREALQLQQ
;
A
#
# COMPACT_ATOMS: atom_id res chain seq x y z
N ASP A 1 -18.72 8.65 -8.85
CA ASP A 1 -19.02 9.86 -9.64
C ASP A 1 -17.89 10.90 -9.66
N ASN A 2 -17.15 11.12 -8.57
CA ASN A 2 -16.06 12.10 -8.53
C ASN A 2 -14.95 11.86 -9.56
N LEU A 3 -14.60 10.61 -9.85
CA LEU A 3 -13.58 10.29 -10.85
C LEU A 3 -14.05 10.67 -12.25
N ARG A 4 -15.31 10.36 -12.60
CA ARG A 4 -15.89 10.77 -13.89
C ARG A 4 -15.92 12.28 -14.04
N LEU A 5 -16.31 13.01 -12.98
CA LEU A 5 -16.32 14.48 -12.97
C LEU A 5 -14.92 15.08 -13.17
N ARG A 6 -13.87 14.35 -12.86
CA ARG A 6 -12.47 14.74 -13.07
C ARG A 6 -11.89 14.26 -14.39
N GLY A 7 -12.70 13.69 -15.29
CA GLY A 7 -12.30 13.27 -16.63
C GLY A 7 -11.67 11.88 -16.70
N PHE A 8 -11.75 11.06 -15.63
CA PHE A 8 -11.33 9.67 -15.71
C PHE A 8 -12.32 8.88 -16.59
N PRO A 9 -11.84 8.06 -17.54
CA PRO A 9 -12.67 7.31 -18.47
C PRO A 9 -13.28 6.07 -17.79
N ILE A 10 -14.16 6.30 -16.81
CA ILE A 10 -14.85 5.22 -16.10
C ILE A 10 -16.18 4.93 -16.78
N GLU A 11 -16.26 3.82 -17.48
CA GLU A 11 -17.43 3.39 -18.24
C GLU A 11 -18.48 2.73 -17.33
N ASN A 12 -18.03 1.93 -16.37
CA ASN A 12 -18.92 1.21 -15.46
C ASN A 12 -18.35 1.19 -14.02
N ASN A 13 -19.18 0.74 -13.08
CA ASN A 13 -18.80 0.71 -11.66
C ASN A 13 -17.80 -0.41 -11.32
N GLU A 14 -17.64 -1.43 -12.16
CA GLU A 14 -16.70 -2.53 -11.96
C GLU A 14 -15.25 -2.09 -12.08
N GLN A 15 -15.02 -0.94 -12.73
CA GLN A 15 -13.71 -0.31 -12.82
C GLN A 15 -13.30 0.42 -11.53
N VAL A 16 -14.18 0.49 -10.51
CA VAL A 16 -13.92 1.15 -9.23
C VAL A 16 -14.09 0.15 -8.09
N LEU A 17 -13.00 -0.43 -7.63
CA LEU A 17 -12.98 -1.40 -6.54
C LEU A 17 -12.84 -0.71 -5.18
N ALA A 18 -13.94 -0.45 -4.51
CA ALA A 18 -13.98 0.09 -3.16
C ALA A 18 -13.54 -0.96 -2.11
N ALA A 19 -13.35 -0.52 -0.86
CA ALA A 19 -12.89 -1.40 0.22
C ALA A 19 -13.80 -2.62 0.47
N ALA A 20 -15.11 -2.50 0.26
CA ALA A 20 -16.09 -3.57 0.43
C ALA A 20 -16.48 -4.27 -0.88
N THR A 21 -15.79 -4.01 -1.99
CA THR A 21 -16.12 -4.67 -3.26
C THR A 21 -15.79 -6.17 -3.16
N PRO A 22 -16.75 -7.06 -3.38
CA PRO A 22 -16.49 -8.51 -3.43
C PRO A 22 -15.50 -8.83 -4.57
N THR A 23 -14.48 -9.63 -4.26
CA THR A 23 -13.43 -10.03 -5.21
C THR A 23 -13.33 -11.55 -5.34
N GLY A 24 -14.46 -12.24 -5.45
CA GLY A 24 -14.50 -13.68 -5.61
C GLY A 24 -14.04 -14.45 -4.38
N HIS A 25 -13.06 -15.34 -4.54
CA HIS A 25 -12.59 -16.24 -3.48
C HIS A 25 -11.60 -15.61 -2.48
N CYS A 26 -11.34 -14.32 -2.57
CA CYS A 26 -10.40 -13.66 -1.67
C CYS A 26 -11.14 -12.98 -0.52
N GLU A 27 -11.11 -13.60 0.63
CA GLU A 27 -11.65 -13.06 1.87
C GLU A 27 -10.64 -12.11 2.52
N GLN A 28 -10.61 -10.88 2.08
CA GLN A 28 -9.83 -9.85 2.77
C GLN A 28 -10.77 -8.82 3.38
N ALA A 29 -10.90 -8.86 4.71
CA ALA A 29 -11.67 -7.86 5.44
C ALA A 29 -10.90 -6.52 5.48
N GLY A 30 -11.65 -5.42 5.49
CA GLY A 30 -11.12 -4.08 5.72
C GLY A 30 -10.44 -3.43 4.51
N TYR A 31 -9.41 -2.63 4.80
CA TYR A 31 -8.76 -1.77 3.80
C TYR A 31 -7.64 -2.44 3.01
N GLY A 32 -7.35 -3.71 3.26
CA GLY A 32 -6.37 -4.48 2.50
C GLY A 32 -6.66 -4.46 1.00
N LYS A 33 -5.63 -4.30 0.17
CA LYS A 33 -5.78 -4.14 -1.28
C LYS A 33 -5.32 -5.38 -2.07
N ASN A 34 -4.79 -6.40 -1.39
CA ASN A 34 -4.22 -7.58 -2.05
C ASN A 34 -5.25 -8.34 -2.88
N CYS A 35 -6.43 -8.64 -2.32
CA CYS A 35 -7.50 -9.33 -3.04
C CYS A 35 -7.94 -8.56 -4.29
N ARG A 36 -8.09 -7.26 -4.19
CA ARG A 36 -8.46 -6.40 -5.33
C ARG A 36 -7.39 -6.41 -6.42
N ARG A 37 -6.10 -6.36 -6.04
CA ARG A 37 -4.98 -6.48 -7.01
C ARG A 37 -4.99 -7.84 -7.69
N GLN A 38 -5.16 -8.93 -6.95
CA GLN A 38 -5.23 -10.28 -7.50
C GLN A 38 -6.41 -10.44 -8.45
N TRP A 39 -7.59 -9.91 -8.07
CA TRP A 39 -8.77 -9.93 -8.92
C TRP A 39 -8.52 -9.17 -10.24
N VAL A 40 -7.98 -7.94 -10.18
CA VAL A 40 -7.64 -7.17 -11.39
C VAL A 40 -6.63 -7.94 -12.26
N ALA A 41 -5.58 -8.50 -11.65
CA ALA A 41 -4.55 -9.25 -12.38
C ALA A 41 -5.09 -10.53 -13.04
N SER A 42 -6.18 -11.12 -12.50
CA SER A 42 -6.86 -12.26 -13.11
C SER A 42 -7.72 -11.87 -14.34
N GLN A 43 -8.16 -10.61 -14.41
CA GLN A 43 -9.02 -10.13 -15.50
C GLN A 43 -8.23 -9.41 -16.59
N ALA A 44 -7.10 -8.80 -16.26
CA ALA A 44 -6.35 -7.95 -17.16
C ALA A 44 -4.85 -7.95 -16.85
N ARG A 45 -4.04 -7.71 -17.87
CA ARG A 45 -2.61 -7.46 -17.67
C ARG A 45 -2.40 -6.06 -17.08
N VAL A 46 -1.95 -5.98 -15.83
CA VAL A 46 -1.62 -4.72 -15.19
C VAL A 46 -0.34 -4.14 -15.81
N LEU A 47 -0.45 -2.99 -16.44
CA LEU A 47 0.67 -2.32 -17.12
C LEU A 47 1.41 -1.38 -16.17
N LEU A 48 0.66 -0.68 -15.30
CA LEU A 48 1.15 0.35 -14.42
C LEU A 48 0.34 0.35 -13.12
N MET A 49 1.00 0.67 -12.01
CA MET A 49 0.36 0.92 -10.71
C MET A 49 0.87 2.25 -10.16
N ALA A 50 -0.03 3.05 -9.60
CA ALA A 50 0.27 4.25 -8.85
C ALA A 50 -0.44 4.22 -7.50
N GLY A 51 0.25 4.63 -6.46
CA GLY A 51 -0.29 4.64 -5.10
C GLY A 51 0.57 5.47 -4.16
N ASP A 52 0.06 5.79 -3.00
CA ASP A 52 0.73 6.64 -2.01
C ASP A 52 1.19 5.86 -0.76
N SER A 53 1.00 4.55 -0.78
CA SER A 53 1.43 3.65 0.28
C SER A 53 2.02 2.38 -0.31
N LEU A 54 3.00 1.79 0.38
CA LEU A 54 3.57 0.51 -0.03
C LEU A 54 2.51 -0.60 -0.13
N GLY A 55 1.49 -0.55 0.74
CA GLY A 55 0.33 -1.45 0.71
C GLY A 55 -0.49 -1.38 -0.59
N ASP A 56 -0.29 -0.36 -1.44
CA ASP A 56 -0.91 -0.28 -2.76
C ASP A 56 -0.28 -1.27 -3.75
N PHE A 57 0.96 -1.64 -3.54
CA PHE A 57 1.75 -2.48 -4.44
C PHE A 57 1.93 -3.90 -3.91
N VAL A 58 2.31 -4.05 -2.65
CA VAL A 58 2.61 -5.34 -2.01
C VAL A 58 1.87 -5.51 -0.69
N GLN A 59 1.80 -6.74 -0.22
CA GLN A 59 1.30 -7.08 1.12
C GLN A 59 2.46 -7.58 1.96
N ALA A 60 2.89 -6.81 2.95
CA ALA A 60 3.81 -7.29 3.96
C ALA A 60 3.06 -8.17 4.99
N GLU A 61 3.70 -9.20 5.49
CA GLU A 61 3.14 -10.11 6.49
C GLU A 61 2.91 -9.39 7.83
N HIS A 62 3.84 -8.52 8.20
CA HIS A 62 3.78 -7.71 9.40
C HIS A 62 4.11 -6.25 9.05
N ASN A 63 3.60 -5.31 9.83
CA ASN A 63 3.94 -3.91 9.64
C ASN A 63 5.24 -3.54 10.38
N THR A 64 6.35 -4.10 9.92
CA THR A 64 7.70 -3.77 10.36
C THR A 64 8.56 -3.34 9.17
N LEU A 65 9.61 -2.55 9.42
CA LEU A 65 10.54 -2.13 8.35
C LEU A 65 11.17 -3.33 7.63
N ALA A 66 11.51 -4.39 8.37
CA ALA A 66 12.09 -5.60 7.80
C ALA A 66 11.11 -6.33 6.89
N ALA A 67 9.87 -6.55 7.34
CA ALA A 67 8.84 -7.22 6.55
C ALA A 67 8.44 -6.40 5.31
N GLN A 68 8.39 -5.07 5.42
CA GLN A 68 8.13 -4.21 4.27
C GLN A 68 9.26 -4.28 3.24
N ARG A 69 10.53 -4.26 3.67
CA ARG A 69 11.69 -4.43 2.77
C ARG A 69 11.66 -5.79 2.07
N GLN A 70 11.42 -6.85 2.82
CA GLN A 70 11.31 -8.20 2.27
C GLN A 70 10.19 -8.33 1.23
N ALA A 71 9.03 -7.73 1.49
CA ALA A 71 7.89 -7.76 0.57
C ALA A 71 8.18 -7.00 -0.74
N VAL A 72 9.01 -5.96 -0.69
CA VAL A 72 9.37 -5.12 -1.86
C VAL A 72 10.55 -5.67 -2.65
N GLU A 73 11.46 -6.39 -2.00
CA GLU A 73 12.73 -6.82 -2.59
C GLU A 73 12.60 -7.42 -4.00
N PRO A 74 11.64 -8.34 -4.30
CA PRO A 74 11.47 -8.90 -5.63
C PRO A 74 11.05 -7.87 -6.70
N TYR A 75 10.58 -6.70 -6.29
CA TYR A 75 9.95 -5.71 -7.17
C TYR A 75 10.69 -4.36 -7.19
N VAL A 76 11.85 -4.25 -6.56
CA VAL A 76 12.60 -2.98 -6.48
C VAL A 76 12.83 -2.37 -7.87
N GLY A 77 13.16 -3.18 -8.87
CA GLY A 77 13.34 -2.72 -10.25
C GLY A 77 12.08 -2.26 -10.98
N TRP A 78 10.91 -2.44 -10.38
CA TRP A 78 9.64 -1.97 -10.97
C TRP A 78 9.27 -0.55 -10.57
N PHE A 79 9.84 -0.06 -9.45
CA PHE A 79 9.62 1.32 -9.02
C PHE A 79 10.27 2.30 -10.01
N GLY A 80 9.51 3.32 -10.39
CA GLY A 80 9.88 4.28 -11.42
C GLY A 80 9.71 3.79 -12.87
N GLN A 81 9.37 2.51 -13.10
CA GLN A 81 9.12 1.95 -14.43
C GLN A 81 7.66 1.52 -14.63
N ARG A 82 7.13 0.77 -13.69
CA ARG A 82 5.77 0.20 -13.69
C ARG A 82 4.99 0.57 -12.44
N TRP A 83 5.70 0.79 -11.33
CA TRP A 83 5.13 1.18 -10.06
C TRP A 83 5.60 2.57 -9.67
N PHE A 84 4.63 3.46 -9.43
CA PHE A 84 4.87 4.86 -9.11
C PHE A 84 4.34 5.15 -7.70
N LEU A 85 5.27 5.22 -6.74
CA LEU A 85 4.96 5.58 -5.37
C LEU A 85 4.91 7.10 -5.26
N LEU A 86 3.73 7.62 -4.93
CA LEU A 86 3.50 9.04 -4.72
C LEU A 86 3.86 9.45 -3.29
N PRO A 87 4.41 10.63 -3.07
CA PRO A 87 4.69 11.12 -1.71
C PRO A 87 3.42 11.20 -0.85
N ASN A 88 3.47 10.58 0.33
CA ASN A 88 2.44 10.72 1.36
C ASN A 88 3.08 10.95 2.73
N PRO A 89 3.26 12.22 3.17
CA PRO A 89 3.88 12.54 4.45
C PRO A 89 2.94 12.41 5.64
N THR A 90 1.65 12.11 5.45
CA THR A 90 0.64 12.26 6.48
C THR A 90 0.25 10.95 7.16
N TYR A 91 0.10 9.86 6.43
CA TYR A 91 -0.34 8.57 6.98
C TYR A 91 0.14 7.40 6.11
N GLY A 92 0.02 6.19 6.66
CA GLY A 92 0.34 4.94 5.99
C GLY A 92 1.12 3.98 6.88
N ASN A 93 1.30 2.76 6.43
CA ASN A 93 2.02 1.72 7.17
C ASN A 93 3.46 2.12 7.51
N TRP A 94 4.08 2.96 6.69
CA TRP A 94 5.41 3.51 6.94
C TRP A 94 5.50 4.28 8.25
N TYR A 95 4.39 4.89 8.70
CA TYR A 95 4.36 5.73 9.89
C TYR A 95 4.53 4.92 11.18
N SER A 96 3.96 3.71 11.27
CA SER A 96 4.03 2.83 12.44
C SER A 96 5.04 1.69 12.29
N ALA A 97 5.49 1.37 11.08
CA ALA A 97 6.48 0.32 10.83
C ALA A 97 7.75 0.38 11.70
N PRO A 98 8.30 1.58 12.05
CA PRO A 98 9.46 1.67 12.93
C PRO A 98 9.25 1.09 14.32
N TYR A 99 8.01 1.05 14.81
CA TYR A 99 7.69 0.45 16.12
C TYR A 99 6.70 -0.73 16.01
N GLY A 100 6.40 -1.21 14.78
CA GLY A 100 5.65 -2.43 14.54
C GLY A 100 4.20 -2.38 15.05
N ASP A 101 3.50 -1.25 14.86
CA ASP A 101 2.10 -1.03 15.30
C ASP A 101 1.85 -1.19 16.82
N ARG A 102 2.89 -1.09 17.63
CA ARG A 102 2.75 -1.10 19.10
C ARG A 102 2.14 0.21 19.58
N GLU A 103 0.81 0.30 19.52
CA GLU A 103 0.07 1.54 19.85
C GLU A 103 0.13 1.89 21.34
N GLU A 104 0.36 0.91 22.21
CA GLU A 104 0.44 1.04 23.67
C GLU A 104 1.73 1.69 24.19
N ILE A 105 2.80 1.77 23.36
CA ILE A 105 4.05 2.37 23.82
C ILE A 105 3.95 3.90 23.91
N PRO A 106 4.65 4.54 24.88
CA PRO A 106 4.63 6.00 25.06
C PRO A 106 5.06 6.75 23.79
N PHE A 107 4.49 7.94 23.59
CA PHE A 107 4.78 8.78 22.43
C PHE A 107 6.28 9.10 22.27
N ALA A 108 7.00 9.29 23.37
CA ALA A 108 8.44 9.52 23.36
C ALA A 108 9.21 8.31 22.74
N GLN A 109 8.77 7.08 23.02
CA GLN A 109 9.36 5.88 22.45
C GLN A 109 8.99 5.74 20.96
N LYS A 110 7.75 6.04 20.57
CA LYS A 110 7.37 6.07 19.14
C LYS A 110 8.26 7.04 18.36
N ARG A 111 8.51 8.24 18.91
CA ARG A 111 9.43 9.22 18.30
C ARG A 111 10.87 8.71 18.21
N PHE A 112 11.36 8.05 19.26
CA PHE A 112 12.70 7.47 19.25
C PHE A 112 12.86 6.46 18.11
N PHE A 113 11.99 5.47 17.99
CA PHE A 113 12.03 4.48 16.91
C PHE A 113 11.96 5.11 15.52
N LYS A 114 11.14 6.14 15.32
CA LYS A 114 11.06 6.86 14.04
C LYS A 114 12.36 7.56 13.70
N ARG A 115 12.99 8.20 14.67
CA ARG A 115 14.29 8.87 14.45
C ARG A 115 15.40 7.88 14.11
N GLU A 116 15.49 6.77 14.84
CA GLU A 116 16.44 5.71 14.53
C GLU A 116 16.24 5.16 13.11
N ALA A 117 14.99 4.93 12.69
CA ALA A 117 14.69 4.46 11.34
C ALA A 117 15.15 5.43 10.24
N LEU A 118 15.12 6.75 10.48
CA LEU A 118 15.62 7.76 9.56
C LEU A 118 17.16 7.81 9.50
N GLN A 119 17.85 7.50 10.60
CA GLN A 119 19.32 7.54 10.67
C GLN A 119 19.97 6.33 9.99
N LEU A 120 19.27 5.22 9.86
CA LEU A 120 19.78 4.02 9.19
C LEU A 120 19.86 4.13 7.66
N GLN A 121 19.52 5.27 7.08
CA GLN A 121 19.53 5.52 5.63
C GLN A 121 20.73 6.36 5.16
N GLN A 122 21.75 6.53 5.99
CA GLN A 122 23.00 7.21 5.61
C GLN A 122 24.02 6.23 5.06
#